data_7cf96a5c96f222d4da46695653357923
#
_entry.id   7cf96a5c96f222d4da46695653357923
#
_cell.length_a   1.000
_cell.length_b   1.000
_cell.length_c   1.000
_cell.angle_alpha   90.00
_cell.angle_beta   90.00
_cell.angle_gamma   90.00
#
_symmetry.space_group_name_H-M   'P 1'
#
loop_
_entity.id
_entity.type
_entity.pdbx_description
1 polymer ?
#
loop_
_entity_poly.entity_id
_entity_poly.type
_entity_poly.pdbx_seq_one_letter_code
_entity_poly.pdbx_strand_id
1 'polypeptide(L)'
;MSESTNPAIPSNAEQQAQLDLLHSVLGSTPTVPWHPYSPAASQYFDQLEQAVADELGDDLEIASQWSQVSALAAALWESADSSLLTTLAQKFGTRMPQALLAQLATQVQAVAHNGQSLMDQLVTATQAVLTDLAVDDLQVVARPMAMAMRSGKTESVDTIVQSVRAADWADLSEMEQAKLSLAIARYALAEIEAEG
;
A
#
# COMPACT_ATOMS: atom_id res chain seq x y z
N MET A 1 56.63 5.01 -17.67
CA MET A 1 55.99 6.12 -16.97
C MET A 1 55.03 5.51 -15.96
N SER A 2 55.50 5.41 -14.72
CA SER A 2 54.67 4.82 -13.62
C SER A 2 53.96 5.95 -12.92
N GLU A 3 52.65 6.00 -13.07
CA GLU A 3 51.82 6.92 -12.32
C GLU A 3 51.76 6.49 -10.83
N SER A 4 52.42 7.30 -10.01
CA SER A 4 52.40 7.14 -8.57
C SER A 4 51.06 7.67 -8.07
N THR A 5 50.07 6.78 -7.82
CA THR A 5 48.79 7.13 -7.20
C THR A 5 49.09 7.52 -5.76
N ASN A 6 49.11 8.82 -5.50
CA ASN A 6 49.19 9.37 -4.15
C ASN A 6 47.87 9.03 -3.41
N PRO A 7 47.91 8.31 -2.27
CA PRO A 7 46.68 8.02 -1.52
C PRO A 7 46.11 9.36 -1.01
N ALA A 8 44.85 9.60 -1.36
CA ALA A 8 44.14 10.79 -0.89
C ALA A 8 44.12 10.82 0.64
N ILE A 9 44.49 11.98 1.23
CA ILE A 9 44.42 12.18 2.67
C ILE A 9 42.95 12.10 3.07
N PRO A 10 42.54 11.14 3.96
CA PRO A 10 41.16 10.99 4.35
C PRO A 10 40.60 12.28 4.97
N SER A 11 39.34 12.59 4.70
CA SER A 11 38.65 13.73 5.30
C SER A 11 38.57 13.60 6.81
N ASN A 12 38.42 14.72 7.53
CA ASN A 12 38.31 14.71 9.00
C ASN A 12 37.18 13.79 9.49
N ALA A 13 36.07 13.69 8.73
CA ALA A 13 34.95 12.79 9.01
C ALA A 13 35.32 11.30 8.83
N GLU A 14 36.13 10.98 7.81
CA GLU A 14 36.60 9.61 7.58
C GLU A 14 37.62 9.19 8.64
N GLN A 15 38.52 10.12 9.08
CA GLN A 15 39.44 9.86 10.18
C GLN A 15 38.68 9.61 11.49
N GLN A 16 37.63 10.39 11.76
CA GLN A 16 36.80 10.19 12.95
C GLN A 16 36.10 8.85 12.91
N ALA A 17 35.47 8.48 11.78
CA ALA A 17 34.81 7.18 11.61
C ALA A 17 35.79 6.00 11.75
N GLN A 18 37.05 6.15 11.27
CA GLN A 18 38.08 5.11 11.44
C GLN A 18 38.53 5.00 12.92
N LEU A 19 38.62 6.11 13.65
CA LEU A 19 38.93 6.10 15.08
C LEU A 19 37.80 5.46 15.88
N ASP A 20 36.55 5.78 15.57
CA ASP A 20 35.39 5.22 16.23
C ASP A 20 35.27 3.70 15.98
N LEU A 21 35.56 3.25 14.76
CA LEU A 21 35.66 1.85 14.43
C LEU A 21 36.79 1.14 15.20
N LEU A 22 37.96 1.77 15.24
CA LEU A 22 39.12 1.25 15.98
C LEU A 22 38.81 1.14 17.49
N HIS A 23 38.18 2.15 18.07
CA HIS A 23 37.77 2.14 19.47
C HIS A 23 36.70 1.06 19.74
N SER A 24 35.79 0.83 18.81
CA SER A 24 34.79 -0.23 18.95
C SER A 24 35.37 -1.66 18.89
N VAL A 25 36.44 -1.85 18.14
CA VAL A 25 37.14 -3.14 18.02
C VAL A 25 38.12 -3.40 19.15
N LEU A 26 38.81 -2.36 19.61
CA LEU A 26 39.85 -2.48 20.65
C LEU A 26 39.32 -2.17 22.07
N GLY A 27 38.14 -1.55 22.19
CA GLY A 27 37.51 -1.21 23.46
C GLY A 27 37.05 -2.46 24.21
N SER A 28 37.23 -2.44 25.53
CA SER A 28 36.74 -3.47 26.43
C SER A 28 35.25 -3.31 26.79
N THR A 29 34.58 -2.30 26.23
CA THR A 29 33.13 -2.12 26.38
C THR A 29 32.37 -3.19 25.57
N PRO A 30 31.29 -3.75 26.11
CA PRO A 30 30.54 -4.77 25.40
C PRO A 30 30.02 -4.22 24.09
N THR A 31 30.64 -4.65 23.01
CA THR A 31 30.21 -4.33 21.63
C THR A 31 28.88 -5.04 21.40
N VAL A 32 27.99 -4.41 20.64
CA VAL A 32 26.73 -5.03 20.20
C VAL A 32 27.00 -6.45 19.69
N PRO A 33 26.39 -7.47 20.25
CA PRO A 33 26.62 -8.85 19.82
C PRO A 33 26.12 -9.04 18.40
N TRP A 34 27.04 -9.28 17.46
CA TRP A 34 26.74 -9.46 16.04
C TRP A 34 25.87 -10.69 15.74
N HIS A 35 25.84 -11.64 16.66
CA HIS A 35 25.03 -12.84 16.51
C HIS A 35 23.81 -12.76 17.43
N PRO A 36 22.60 -12.53 16.90
CA PRO A 36 21.39 -12.29 17.69
C PRO A 36 20.95 -13.50 18.54
N TYR A 37 21.41 -14.71 18.19
CA TYR A 37 21.10 -15.96 18.92
C TYR A 37 22.18 -16.37 19.91
N SER A 38 23.19 -15.54 20.15
CA SER A 38 24.18 -15.84 21.19
C SER A 38 23.60 -15.55 22.58
N PRO A 39 23.96 -16.33 23.62
CA PRO A 39 23.51 -16.04 24.99
C PRO A 39 23.88 -14.64 25.47
N ALA A 40 24.99 -14.08 24.97
CA ALA A 40 25.43 -12.74 25.28
C ALA A 40 24.53 -11.65 24.67
N ALA A 41 23.81 -11.96 23.56
CA ALA A 41 22.90 -11.03 22.93
C ALA A 41 21.68 -10.76 23.81
N SER A 42 21.06 -11.80 24.36
CA SER A 42 19.91 -11.64 25.27
C SER A 42 20.28 -10.77 26.45
N GLN A 43 21.42 -11.05 27.10
CA GLN A 43 21.88 -10.27 28.24
C GLN A 43 22.14 -8.79 27.90
N TYR A 44 22.70 -8.53 26.72
CA TYR A 44 22.94 -7.17 26.25
C TYR A 44 21.62 -6.42 25.98
N PHE A 45 20.67 -7.06 25.33
CA PHE A 45 19.38 -6.42 25.03
C PHE A 45 18.54 -6.21 26.29
N ASP A 46 18.52 -7.17 27.22
CA ASP A 46 17.85 -7.02 28.52
C ASP A 46 18.40 -5.82 29.31
N GLN A 47 19.71 -5.64 29.33
CA GLN A 47 20.36 -4.50 29.98
C GLN A 47 20.03 -3.17 29.25
N LEU A 48 19.99 -3.17 27.93
CA LEU A 48 19.66 -1.99 27.15
C LEU A 48 18.18 -1.61 27.35
N GLU A 49 17.28 -2.58 27.33
CA GLU A 49 15.85 -2.35 27.60
C GLU A 49 15.63 -1.80 29.00
N GLN A 50 16.34 -2.32 30.00
CA GLN A 50 16.24 -1.84 31.36
C GLN A 50 16.78 -0.43 31.53
N ALA A 51 17.91 -0.10 30.87
CA ALA A 51 18.47 1.25 30.88
C ALA A 51 17.52 2.26 30.20
N VAL A 52 16.92 1.88 29.08
CA VAL A 52 15.93 2.72 28.37
C VAL A 52 14.65 2.86 29.20
N ALA A 53 14.17 1.81 29.85
CA ALA A 53 13.01 1.87 30.71
C ALA A 53 13.23 2.79 31.93
N ASP A 54 14.43 2.73 32.53
CA ASP A 54 14.80 3.60 33.65
C ASP A 54 14.92 5.08 33.22
N GLU A 55 15.38 5.35 32.01
CA GLU A 55 15.53 6.71 31.47
C GLU A 55 14.21 7.30 30.99
N LEU A 56 13.34 6.51 30.37
CA LEU A 56 12.03 6.95 29.87
C LEU A 56 10.97 7.05 30.97
N GLY A 57 11.14 6.32 32.10
CA GLY A 57 10.15 6.26 33.17
C GLY A 57 8.83 5.62 32.73
N ASP A 58 7.82 5.78 33.56
CA ASP A 58 6.46 5.27 33.30
C ASP A 58 5.73 6.24 32.35
N ASP A 59 6.11 6.22 31.05
CA ASP A 59 5.81 7.30 30.10
C ASP A 59 4.39 7.16 29.54
N LEU A 60 3.41 7.49 30.38
CA LEU A 60 2.02 7.81 29.99
C LEU A 60 2.00 8.88 28.86
N GLU A 61 3.04 9.70 28.75
CA GLU A 61 3.17 10.77 27.77
C GLU A 61 3.45 10.20 26.38
N ILE A 62 4.32 9.19 26.22
CA ILE A 62 4.56 8.49 24.93
C ILE A 62 3.29 7.80 24.46
N ALA A 63 2.57 7.11 25.34
CA ALA A 63 1.31 6.45 24.98
C ALA A 63 0.26 7.45 24.52
N SER A 64 0.18 8.62 25.18
CA SER A 64 -0.75 9.70 24.79
C SER A 64 -0.38 10.35 23.46
N GLN A 65 0.91 10.60 23.23
CA GLN A 65 1.41 11.14 21.96
C GLN A 65 1.22 10.13 20.81
N TRP A 66 1.45 8.84 21.06
CA TRP A 66 1.19 7.79 20.08
C TRP A 66 -0.29 7.70 19.72
N SER A 67 -1.18 7.81 20.70
CA SER A 67 -2.63 7.83 20.43
C SER A 67 -3.04 9.02 19.57
N GLN A 68 -2.42 10.20 19.76
CA GLN A 68 -2.67 11.38 18.95
C GLN A 68 -2.16 11.19 17.51
N VAL A 69 -0.95 10.67 17.32
CA VAL A 69 -0.40 10.35 16.00
C VAL A 69 -1.27 9.31 15.29
N SER A 70 -1.69 8.27 16.00
CA SER A 70 -2.59 7.25 15.46
C SER A 70 -3.94 7.81 15.05
N ALA A 71 -4.53 8.72 15.84
CA ALA A 71 -5.78 9.38 15.51
C ALA A 71 -5.64 10.30 14.29
N LEU A 72 -4.53 11.06 14.18
CA LEU A 72 -4.26 11.89 13.02
C LEU A 72 -4.05 11.05 11.76
N ALA A 73 -3.33 9.94 11.86
CA ALA A 73 -3.16 9.00 10.75
C ALA A 73 -4.50 8.41 10.31
N ALA A 74 -5.34 7.97 11.25
CA ALA A 74 -6.69 7.46 10.95
C ALA A 74 -7.56 8.51 10.23
N ALA A 75 -7.53 9.76 10.68
CA ALA A 75 -8.28 10.84 10.05
C ALA A 75 -7.80 11.15 8.62
N LEU A 76 -6.51 11.03 8.35
CA LEU A 76 -5.96 11.16 7.00
C LEU A 76 -6.40 10.01 6.09
N TRP A 77 -6.43 8.78 6.59
CA TRP A 77 -6.94 7.63 5.83
C TRP A 77 -8.44 7.72 5.57
N GLU A 78 -9.24 8.10 6.56
CA GLU A 78 -10.68 8.35 6.34
C GLU A 78 -10.95 9.43 5.29
N SER A 79 -10.12 10.48 5.22
CA SER A 79 -10.26 11.53 4.20
C SER A 79 -9.90 11.03 2.80
N ALA A 80 -8.90 10.15 2.67
CA ALA A 80 -8.54 9.52 1.39
C ALA A 80 -9.66 8.58 0.91
N ASP A 81 -10.24 7.77 1.80
CA ASP A 81 -11.35 6.88 1.49
C ASP A 81 -12.59 7.66 1.02
N SER A 82 -12.89 8.79 1.66
CA SER A 82 -13.99 9.67 1.26
C SER A 82 -13.74 10.36 -0.09
N SER A 83 -12.48 10.64 -0.44
CA SER A 83 -12.07 11.24 -1.72
C SER A 83 -12.39 10.28 -2.87
N LEU A 84 -11.95 9.03 -2.81
CA LEU A 84 -12.23 8.03 -3.85
C LEU A 84 -13.72 7.82 -4.05
N LEU A 85 -14.49 7.64 -2.95
CA LEU A 85 -15.94 7.46 -3.05
C LEU A 85 -16.63 8.68 -3.68
N THR A 86 -16.19 9.89 -3.32
CA THR A 86 -16.73 11.12 -3.89
C THR A 86 -16.47 11.19 -5.40
N THR A 87 -15.27 10.87 -5.83
CA THR A 87 -14.89 10.82 -7.26
C THR A 87 -15.71 9.78 -8.02
N LEU A 88 -15.87 8.58 -7.46
CA LEU A 88 -16.69 7.54 -8.06
C LEU A 88 -18.18 7.92 -8.12
N ALA A 89 -18.71 8.53 -7.06
CA ALA A 89 -20.10 8.98 -7.02
C ALA A 89 -20.38 10.09 -8.02
N GLN A 90 -19.47 11.04 -8.21
CA GLN A 90 -19.59 12.09 -9.21
C GLN A 90 -19.60 11.53 -10.64
N LYS A 91 -18.73 10.54 -10.92
CA LYS A 91 -18.56 10.01 -12.28
C LYS A 91 -19.59 8.92 -12.62
N PHE A 92 -19.91 8.07 -11.68
CA PHE A 92 -20.72 6.86 -11.92
C PHE A 92 -22.02 6.77 -11.11
N GLY A 93 -22.33 7.75 -10.25
CA GLY A 93 -23.50 7.75 -9.39
C GLY A 93 -24.85 7.69 -10.12
N THR A 94 -24.89 8.07 -11.40
CA THR A 94 -26.07 7.92 -12.27
C THR A 94 -26.22 6.51 -12.86
N ARG A 95 -25.17 5.70 -12.81
CA ARG A 95 -25.11 4.37 -13.44
C ARG A 95 -25.14 3.22 -12.43
N MET A 96 -24.68 3.47 -11.20
CA MET A 96 -24.60 2.48 -10.13
C MET A 96 -25.09 3.09 -8.82
N PRO A 97 -25.90 2.36 -8.01
CA PRO A 97 -26.33 2.82 -6.68
C PRO A 97 -25.16 3.14 -5.78
N GLN A 98 -25.30 4.21 -5.00
CA GLN A 98 -24.23 4.72 -4.11
C GLN A 98 -23.76 3.67 -3.10
N ALA A 99 -24.65 2.82 -2.60
CA ALA A 99 -24.31 1.73 -1.68
C ALA A 99 -23.33 0.73 -2.32
N LEU A 100 -23.54 0.38 -3.59
CA LEU A 100 -22.66 -0.53 -4.34
C LEU A 100 -21.35 0.14 -4.71
N LEU A 101 -21.35 1.45 -5.03
CA LEU A 101 -20.13 2.23 -5.23
C LEU A 101 -19.28 2.28 -3.97
N ALA A 102 -19.89 2.46 -2.80
CA ALA A 102 -19.18 2.46 -1.52
C ALA A 102 -18.55 1.07 -1.22
N GLN A 103 -19.30 -0.01 -1.45
CA GLN A 103 -18.77 -1.36 -1.30
C GLN A 103 -17.60 -1.61 -2.25
N LEU A 104 -17.75 -1.21 -3.52
CA LEU A 104 -16.71 -1.37 -4.52
C LEU A 104 -15.46 -0.57 -4.16
N ALA A 105 -15.60 0.68 -3.72
CA ALA A 105 -14.48 1.53 -3.28
C ALA A 105 -13.70 0.87 -2.13
N THR A 106 -14.41 0.40 -1.11
CA THR A 106 -13.79 -0.29 0.04
C THR A 106 -13.02 -1.55 -0.40
N GLN A 107 -13.61 -2.35 -1.29
CA GLN A 107 -12.96 -3.58 -1.77
C GLN A 107 -11.74 -3.28 -2.66
N VAL A 108 -11.83 -2.26 -3.51
CA VAL A 108 -10.70 -1.83 -4.35
C VAL A 108 -9.53 -1.37 -3.48
N GLN A 109 -9.77 -0.57 -2.45
CA GLN A 109 -8.73 -0.15 -1.51
C GLN A 109 -8.09 -1.34 -0.79
N ALA A 110 -8.90 -2.30 -0.34
CA ALA A 110 -8.40 -3.50 0.34
C ALA A 110 -7.50 -4.36 -0.56
N VAL A 111 -7.73 -4.40 -1.87
CA VAL A 111 -6.94 -5.22 -2.80
C VAL A 111 -5.81 -4.46 -3.49
N ALA A 112 -5.85 -3.13 -3.54
CA ALA A 112 -4.88 -2.30 -4.26
C ALA A 112 -3.42 -2.55 -3.83
N HIS A 113 -3.20 -2.82 -2.54
CA HIS A 113 -1.86 -3.00 -1.97
C HIS A 113 -1.46 -4.46 -1.71
N ASN A 114 -2.29 -5.44 -2.13
CA ASN A 114 -2.06 -6.86 -1.81
C ASN A 114 -1.03 -7.56 -2.72
N GLY A 115 -0.40 -6.87 -3.67
CA GLY A 115 0.58 -7.46 -4.59
C GLY A 115 0.00 -8.53 -5.54
N GLN A 116 -1.32 -8.65 -5.62
CA GLN A 116 -2.01 -9.56 -6.54
C GLN A 116 -1.95 -9.04 -7.99
N SER A 117 -2.22 -9.93 -8.96
CA SER A 117 -2.33 -9.46 -10.33
C SER A 117 -3.53 -8.52 -10.48
N LEU A 118 -3.44 -7.55 -11.43
CA LEU A 118 -4.55 -6.63 -11.70
C LEU A 118 -5.87 -7.38 -11.99
N MET A 119 -5.79 -8.50 -12.68
CA MET A 119 -6.97 -9.33 -12.97
C MET A 119 -7.59 -9.88 -11.69
N ASP A 120 -6.78 -10.38 -10.76
CA ASP A 120 -7.27 -10.91 -9.48
C ASP A 120 -7.84 -9.80 -8.61
N GLN A 121 -7.22 -8.62 -8.59
CA GLN A 121 -7.72 -7.44 -7.89
C GLN A 121 -9.10 -7.03 -8.41
N LEU A 122 -9.27 -6.94 -9.75
CA LEU A 122 -10.53 -6.59 -10.38
C LEU A 122 -11.63 -7.61 -10.07
N VAL A 123 -11.32 -8.89 -10.17
CA VAL A 123 -12.29 -9.97 -9.91
C VAL A 123 -12.68 -9.97 -8.43
N THR A 124 -11.72 -9.89 -7.52
CA THR A 124 -11.99 -9.90 -6.08
C THR A 124 -12.83 -8.70 -5.65
N ALA A 125 -12.50 -7.49 -6.13
CA ALA A 125 -13.26 -6.30 -5.81
C ALA A 125 -14.71 -6.37 -6.35
N THR A 126 -14.87 -6.89 -7.56
CA THR A 126 -16.19 -6.97 -8.21
C THR A 126 -17.07 -8.07 -7.62
N GLN A 127 -16.48 -9.20 -7.21
CA GLN A 127 -17.20 -10.32 -6.60
C GLN A 127 -17.91 -9.92 -5.30
N ALA A 128 -17.32 -9.00 -4.53
CA ALA A 128 -17.94 -8.50 -3.31
C ALA A 128 -19.25 -7.74 -3.56
N VAL A 129 -19.41 -7.16 -4.77
CA VAL A 129 -20.61 -6.41 -5.19
C VAL A 129 -21.60 -7.31 -5.95
N LEU A 130 -21.09 -8.28 -6.70
CA LEU A 130 -21.86 -9.20 -7.54
C LEU A 130 -21.73 -10.63 -6.99
N THR A 131 -22.46 -10.91 -5.92
CA THR A 131 -22.42 -12.20 -5.22
C THR A 131 -23.05 -13.35 -6.03
N ASP A 132 -23.92 -13.04 -6.99
CA ASP A 132 -24.67 -14.01 -7.76
C ASP A 132 -23.88 -14.52 -8.99
N LEU A 133 -22.81 -13.83 -9.40
CA LEU A 133 -21.95 -14.26 -10.50
C LEU A 133 -20.81 -15.17 -10.02
N ALA A 134 -20.56 -16.24 -10.77
CA ALA A 134 -19.43 -17.11 -10.51
C ALA A 134 -18.09 -16.39 -10.80
N VAL A 135 -17.06 -16.70 -10.03
CA VAL A 135 -15.70 -16.13 -10.19
C VAL A 135 -15.16 -16.36 -11.59
N ASP A 136 -15.41 -17.55 -12.15
CA ASP A 136 -14.95 -17.94 -13.49
C ASP A 136 -15.58 -17.04 -14.58
N ASP A 137 -16.85 -16.69 -14.45
CA ASP A 137 -17.55 -15.80 -15.38
C ASP A 137 -16.98 -14.36 -15.28
N LEU A 138 -16.73 -13.88 -14.05
CA LEU A 138 -16.07 -12.59 -13.84
C LEU A 138 -14.66 -12.56 -14.45
N GLN A 139 -13.89 -13.64 -14.33
CA GLN A 139 -12.55 -13.75 -14.95
C GLN A 139 -12.61 -13.67 -16.47
N VAL A 140 -13.60 -14.29 -17.09
CA VAL A 140 -13.79 -14.22 -18.55
C VAL A 140 -14.05 -12.78 -18.98
N VAL A 141 -14.88 -12.04 -18.26
CA VAL A 141 -15.20 -10.62 -18.57
C VAL A 141 -14.02 -9.70 -18.23
N ALA A 142 -13.28 -9.98 -17.17
CA ALA A 142 -12.13 -9.16 -16.74
C ALA A 142 -10.90 -9.31 -17.65
N ARG A 143 -10.72 -10.49 -18.27
CA ARG A 143 -9.54 -10.81 -19.09
C ARG A 143 -9.24 -9.80 -20.19
N PRO A 144 -10.19 -9.36 -21.04
CA PRO A 144 -9.93 -8.33 -22.04
C PRO A 144 -9.47 -7.01 -21.44
N MET A 145 -10.02 -6.62 -20.29
CA MET A 145 -9.67 -5.38 -19.60
C MET A 145 -8.24 -5.43 -19.03
N ALA A 146 -7.85 -6.55 -18.44
CA ALA A 146 -6.50 -6.75 -17.91
C ALA A 146 -5.45 -6.84 -19.03
N MET A 147 -5.79 -7.44 -20.17
CA MET A 147 -4.90 -7.53 -21.34
C MET A 147 -4.71 -6.19 -22.05
N ALA A 148 -5.75 -5.35 -22.13
CA ALA A 148 -5.70 -4.04 -22.75
C ALA A 148 -4.68 -3.11 -22.06
N MET A 149 -4.53 -3.20 -20.74
CA MET A 149 -3.50 -2.44 -20.00
C MET A 149 -2.07 -2.90 -20.35
N ARG A 150 -1.86 -4.19 -20.53
CA ARG A 150 -0.53 -4.75 -20.84
C ARG A 150 -0.04 -4.35 -22.24
N SER A 151 -0.96 -4.09 -23.19
CA SER A 151 -0.64 -3.71 -24.57
C SER A 151 -0.54 -2.20 -24.81
N GLY A 152 -0.68 -1.37 -23.77
CA GLY A 152 -0.68 0.11 -23.92
C GLY A 152 -1.88 0.65 -24.69
N LYS A 153 -2.78 -0.18 -25.17
CA LYS A 153 -4.07 0.18 -25.74
C LYS A 153 -5.07 0.26 -24.60
N THR A 154 -5.08 1.37 -23.91
CA THR A 154 -6.15 1.69 -22.97
C THR A 154 -7.44 1.87 -23.76
N GLU A 155 -8.21 0.80 -23.89
CA GLU A 155 -9.63 1.01 -24.08
C GLU A 155 -10.08 1.83 -22.88
N SER A 156 -10.47 3.08 -23.13
CA SER A 156 -10.74 3.99 -22.02
C SER A 156 -11.91 3.41 -21.22
N VAL A 157 -11.85 3.52 -19.90
CA VAL A 157 -12.95 3.10 -19.01
C VAL A 157 -14.27 3.66 -19.54
N ASP A 158 -14.23 4.87 -20.09
CA ASP A 158 -15.40 5.53 -20.68
C ASP A 158 -15.96 4.77 -21.90
N THR A 159 -15.12 4.16 -22.75
CA THR A 159 -15.57 3.32 -23.86
C THR A 159 -16.30 2.08 -23.36
N ILE A 160 -15.79 1.44 -22.31
CA ILE A 160 -16.43 0.27 -21.72
C ILE A 160 -17.78 0.66 -21.10
N VAL A 161 -17.82 1.77 -20.33
CA VAL A 161 -19.05 2.29 -19.72
C VAL A 161 -20.08 2.67 -20.78
N GLN A 162 -19.67 3.24 -21.91
CA GLN A 162 -20.55 3.56 -23.04
C GLN A 162 -21.04 2.30 -23.77
N SER A 163 -20.31 1.20 -23.73
CA SER A 163 -20.75 -0.07 -24.32
C SER A 163 -21.87 -0.75 -23.52
N VAL A 164 -22.06 -0.37 -22.27
CA VAL A 164 -23.15 -0.83 -21.41
C VAL A 164 -24.39 0.04 -21.65
N ARG A 165 -25.54 -0.60 -21.82
CA ARG A 165 -26.83 0.06 -22.05
C ARG A 165 -27.10 1.14 -20.99
N ALA A 166 -27.61 2.32 -21.40
CA ALA A 166 -28.01 3.38 -20.50
C ALA A 166 -29.40 3.06 -19.90
N ALA A 167 -29.39 2.26 -18.83
CA ALA A 167 -30.58 1.86 -18.08
C ALA A 167 -30.27 1.92 -16.57
N ASP A 168 -31.30 1.85 -15.74
CA ASP A 168 -31.13 1.74 -14.31
C ASP A 168 -30.40 0.43 -13.95
N TRP A 169 -29.65 0.44 -12.86
CA TRP A 169 -28.86 -0.71 -12.43
C TRP A 169 -29.65 -2.01 -12.35
N ALA A 170 -30.87 -1.95 -11.85
CA ALA A 170 -31.74 -3.10 -11.71
C ALA A 170 -32.25 -3.69 -13.05
N ASP A 171 -32.25 -2.88 -14.12
CA ASP A 171 -32.67 -3.27 -15.45
C ASP A 171 -31.51 -3.79 -16.32
N LEU A 172 -30.29 -3.70 -15.83
CA LEU A 172 -29.11 -4.26 -16.49
C LEU A 172 -29.06 -5.77 -16.31
N SER A 173 -28.64 -6.48 -17.35
CA SER A 173 -28.33 -7.90 -17.22
C SER A 173 -27.10 -8.12 -16.33
N GLU A 174 -26.97 -9.30 -15.73
CA GLU A 174 -25.82 -9.66 -14.89
C GLU A 174 -24.48 -9.41 -15.59
N MET A 175 -24.40 -9.67 -16.89
CA MET A 175 -23.20 -9.43 -17.70
C MET A 175 -22.90 -7.94 -17.88
N GLU A 176 -23.94 -7.10 -18.03
CA GLU A 176 -23.79 -5.64 -18.11
C GLU A 176 -23.39 -5.06 -16.75
N GLN A 177 -23.97 -5.56 -15.67
CA GLN A 177 -23.58 -5.19 -14.30
C GLN A 177 -22.12 -5.58 -14.04
N ALA A 178 -21.68 -6.77 -14.46
CA ALA A 178 -20.29 -7.21 -14.34
C ALA A 178 -19.33 -6.29 -15.11
N LYS A 179 -19.64 -5.98 -16.38
CA LYS A 179 -18.82 -5.07 -17.19
C LYS A 179 -18.71 -3.69 -16.58
N LEU A 180 -19.82 -3.15 -16.08
CA LEU A 180 -19.85 -1.83 -15.47
C LEU A 180 -19.06 -1.81 -14.15
N SER A 181 -19.27 -2.81 -13.28
CA SER A 181 -18.54 -2.94 -12.01
C SER A 181 -17.02 -3.08 -12.22
N LEU A 182 -16.62 -3.92 -13.18
CA LEU A 182 -15.20 -4.10 -13.53
C LEU A 182 -14.57 -2.81 -14.10
N ALA A 183 -15.33 -2.06 -14.91
CA ALA A 183 -14.86 -0.79 -15.45
C ALA A 183 -14.66 0.27 -14.34
N ILE A 184 -15.60 0.33 -13.39
CA ILE A 184 -15.52 1.23 -12.23
C ILE A 184 -14.38 0.81 -11.29
N ALA A 185 -14.23 -0.51 -11.01
CA ALA A 185 -13.12 -1.03 -10.20
C ALA A 185 -11.75 -0.69 -10.82
N ARG A 186 -11.63 -0.83 -12.14
CA ARG A 186 -10.41 -0.45 -12.86
C ARG A 186 -10.11 1.05 -12.76
N TYR A 187 -11.14 1.90 -12.89
CA TYR A 187 -10.99 3.33 -12.71
C TYR A 187 -10.52 3.67 -11.31
N ALA A 188 -11.14 3.05 -10.30
CA ALA A 188 -10.77 3.26 -8.90
C ALA A 188 -9.33 2.83 -8.58
N LEU A 189 -8.87 1.68 -9.13
CA LEU A 189 -7.46 1.25 -8.98
C LEU A 189 -6.49 2.25 -9.60
N ALA A 190 -6.81 2.77 -10.79
CA ALA A 190 -5.96 3.76 -11.46
C ALA A 190 -5.90 5.10 -10.69
N GLU A 191 -6.97 5.53 -10.03
CA GLU A 191 -6.97 6.72 -9.17
C GLU A 191 -6.06 6.50 -7.95
N ILE A 192 -6.15 5.34 -7.28
CA ILE A 192 -5.28 4.99 -6.14
C ILE A 192 -3.80 4.97 -6.56
N GLU A 193 -3.48 4.38 -7.72
CA GLU A 193 -2.11 4.36 -8.25
C GLU A 193 -1.58 5.76 -8.62
N ALA A 194 -2.46 6.69 -8.97
CA ALA A 194 -2.09 8.06 -9.31
C ALA A 194 -1.87 8.96 -8.08
N GLU A 195 -2.50 8.62 -6.95
CA GLU A 195 -2.39 9.36 -5.67
C GLU A 195 -1.20 8.89 -4.80
N GLY A 196 -0.63 7.71 -5.05
CA GLY A 196 0.48 7.08 -4.29
C GLY A 196 1.83 7.31 -4.94
#